data_8736f51c9859e6821670b69885b7c088
#
_entry.id   8736f51c9859e6821670b69885b7c088
#
_cell.length_a   1.000
_cell.length_b   1.000
_cell.length_c   1.000
_cell.angle_alpha   90.00
_cell.angle_beta   90.00
_cell.angle_gamma   90.00
#
_symmetry.space_group_name_H-M   'P 1'
#
loop_
_entity.id
_entity.type
_entity.pdbx_description
1 polymer ?
#
loop_
_entity_poly.entity_id
_entity_poly.type
_entity_poly.pdbx_seq_one_letter_code
_entity_poly.pdbx_strand_id
1 'polypeptide(L)'
;PNIRALKPYSSARDEYSGAEASVFLDANENPYNTPNNRYPDPMQRELKNLIAPVKKVKPENIFLGNGSDEAIDLVYRAFCRPGVDNVVAIDPTYGMYQVCAEVNDVEYRKVLLDENYQFTADRLLAATDDNTKLIFLCSPNNPTGNALDREEMEKTLSAFQGLVVIDEAYSDFSDAPSFLLDLEKHPNLIVFQTFSKAWGCAAIRLGLSLIHISEPTRHAQIS
;
A
#
# COMPACT_ATOMS: atom_id res chain seq x y z
N PRO A 1 -2.50 -15.36 10.84
CA PRO A 1 -2.22 -16.81 10.67
C PRO A 1 -2.77 -17.34 9.34
N ASN A 2 -4.04 -17.02 8.99
CA ASN A 2 -4.72 -17.55 7.77
C ASN A 2 -3.99 -17.13 6.50
N ILE A 3 -3.67 -15.83 6.34
CA ILE A 3 -2.99 -15.27 5.15
C ILE A 3 -1.63 -15.95 4.93
N ARG A 4 -0.86 -16.18 6.02
CA ARG A 4 0.44 -16.86 5.91
C ARG A 4 0.33 -18.34 5.49
N ALA A 5 -0.83 -18.96 5.70
CA ALA A 5 -1.08 -20.36 5.36
C ALA A 5 -1.66 -20.53 3.93
N LEU A 6 -2.04 -19.43 3.28
CA LEU A 6 -2.59 -19.49 1.92
C LEU A 6 -1.50 -19.95 0.94
N LYS A 7 -1.85 -20.91 0.10
CA LYS A 7 -1.06 -21.22 -1.09
C LYS A 7 -1.44 -20.21 -2.18
N PRO A 8 -0.48 -19.50 -2.77
CA PRO A 8 -0.76 -18.62 -3.91
C PRO A 8 -1.44 -19.42 -5.02
N TYR A 9 -2.40 -18.78 -5.68
CA TYR A 9 -2.93 -19.34 -6.92
C TYR A 9 -1.84 -19.23 -7.99
N SER A 10 -1.62 -20.34 -8.71
CA SER A 10 -0.74 -20.39 -9.87
C SER A 10 -1.63 -20.60 -11.10
N SER A 11 -1.51 -19.72 -12.08
CA SER A 11 -2.19 -19.93 -13.37
C SER A 11 -1.41 -20.95 -14.20
N ALA A 12 -2.09 -21.66 -15.11
CA ALA A 12 -1.42 -22.56 -16.05
C ALA A 12 -0.32 -21.84 -16.85
N ARG A 13 -0.49 -20.53 -17.09
CA ARG A 13 0.49 -19.70 -17.79
C ARG A 13 1.74 -19.42 -16.94
N ASP A 14 1.60 -19.28 -15.61
CA ASP A 14 2.74 -19.13 -14.70
C ASP A 14 3.54 -20.43 -14.55
N GLU A 15 2.89 -21.58 -14.74
CA GLU A 15 3.54 -22.89 -14.66
C GLU A 15 4.26 -23.28 -15.96
N TYR A 16 3.97 -22.57 -17.05
CA TYR A 16 4.60 -22.83 -18.34
C TYR A 16 5.96 -22.14 -18.45
N SER A 17 7.02 -22.93 -18.49
CA SER A 17 8.43 -22.48 -18.60
C SER A 17 9.06 -22.67 -19.97
N GLY A 18 8.26 -22.95 -21.01
CA GLY A 18 8.73 -23.23 -22.38
C GLY A 18 8.98 -21.99 -23.23
N ALA A 19 9.38 -22.20 -24.48
CA ALA A 19 9.49 -21.15 -25.49
C ALA A 19 8.13 -20.48 -25.74
N GLU A 20 8.13 -19.28 -26.35
CA GLU A 20 6.89 -18.56 -26.64
C GLU A 20 5.83 -19.47 -27.28
N ALA A 21 4.68 -19.56 -26.59
CA ALA A 21 3.58 -20.36 -27.11
C ALA A 21 2.93 -19.65 -28.30
N SER A 22 2.76 -20.34 -29.40
CA SER A 22 2.06 -19.81 -30.57
C SER A 22 0.53 -19.91 -30.46
N VAL A 23 0.03 -20.76 -29.57
CA VAL A 23 -1.39 -20.96 -29.30
C VAL A 23 -1.62 -21.09 -27.81
N PHE A 24 -2.58 -20.32 -27.30
CA PHE A 24 -2.98 -20.31 -25.89
C PHE A 24 -4.34 -20.99 -25.74
N LEU A 25 -4.39 -22.09 -24.97
CA LEU A 25 -5.61 -22.87 -24.69
C LEU A 25 -5.83 -23.04 -23.18
N ASP A 26 -5.12 -22.27 -22.38
CA ASP A 26 -4.99 -22.42 -20.93
C ASP A 26 -6.09 -21.71 -20.12
N ALA A 27 -6.74 -20.67 -20.67
CA ALA A 27 -7.62 -19.79 -19.92
C ALA A 27 -9.01 -19.56 -20.53
N ASN A 28 -9.42 -20.37 -21.52
CA ASN A 28 -10.71 -20.25 -22.24
C ASN A 28 -10.96 -18.84 -22.82
N GLU A 29 -9.91 -18.13 -23.15
CA GLU A 29 -9.99 -16.79 -23.73
C GLU A 29 -10.53 -16.84 -25.16
N ASN A 30 -11.16 -15.74 -25.60
CA ASN A 30 -11.59 -15.61 -26.99
C ASN A 30 -10.34 -15.69 -27.92
N PRO A 31 -10.30 -16.62 -28.88
CA PRO A 31 -9.14 -16.81 -29.75
C PRO A 31 -8.97 -15.70 -30.80
N TYR A 32 -10.00 -14.91 -31.05
CA TYR A 32 -9.94 -13.83 -32.03
C TYR A 32 -9.16 -12.64 -31.46
N ASN A 33 -8.11 -12.22 -32.16
CA ASN A 33 -7.23 -11.14 -31.73
C ASN A 33 -7.97 -9.80 -31.71
N THR A 34 -8.29 -9.36 -30.50
CA THR A 34 -8.74 -8.00 -30.17
C THR A 34 -7.78 -7.42 -29.15
N PRO A 35 -7.72 -6.09 -28.96
CA PRO A 35 -6.77 -5.50 -28.00
C PRO A 35 -6.92 -6.00 -26.57
N ASN A 36 -8.09 -6.55 -26.21
CA ASN A 36 -8.44 -6.88 -24.83
C ASN A 36 -8.93 -8.34 -24.67
N ASN A 37 -8.55 -9.26 -25.56
CA ASN A 37 -9.03 -10.64 -25.51
C ASN A 37 -8.19 -11.57 -24.62
N ARG A 38 -7.08 -11.10 -24.08
CA ARG A 38 -6.18 -11.88 -23.23
C ARG A 38 -6.18 -11.33 -21.81
N TYR A 39 -6.12 -12.23 -20.83
CA TYR A 39 -5.86 -11.84 -19.45
C TYR A 39 -4.50 -11.15 -19.35
N PRO A 40 -4.39 -10.07 -18.56
CA PRO A 40 -3.11 -9.44 -18.28
C PRO A 40 -2.23 -10.35 -17.42
N ASP A 41 -0.93 -10.05 -17.37
CA ASP A 41 -0.04 -10.66 -16.39
C ASP A 41 -0.53 -10.32 -14.97
N PRO A 42 -0.93 -11.31 -14.15
CA PRO A 42 -1.44 -11.08 -12.81
C PRO A 42 -0.40 -10.41 -11.88
N MET A 43 0.90 -10.59 -12.18
CA MET A 43 1.98 -9.93 -11.46
C MET A 43 2.33 -8.55 -11.99
N GLN A 44 1.73 -8.12 -13.11
CA GLN A 44 1.90 -6.78 -13.72
C GLN A 44 3.38 -6.41 -13.95
N ARG A 45 4.20 -7.37 -14.32
CA ARG A 45 5.68 -7.25 -14.39
C ARG A 45 6.12 -6.14 -15.33
N GLU A 46 5.51 -6.05 -16.52
CA GLU A 46 5.82 -5.01 -17.49
C GLU A 46 5.57 -3.60 -16.92
N LEU A 47 4.40 -3.37 -16.35
CA LEU A 47 4.05 -2.07 -15.78
C LEU A 47 4.93 -1.73 -14.56
N LYS A 48 5.22 -2.69 -13.69
CA LYS A 48 6.13 -2.50 -12.56
C LYS A 48 7.54 -2.14 -13.01
N ASN A 49 8.04 -2.78 -14.07
CA ASN A 49 9.36 -2.48 -14.64
C ASN A 49 9.42 -1.06 -15.23
N LEU A 50 8.31 -0.53 -15.75
CA LEU A 50 8.24 0.86 -16.23
C LEU A 50 8.16 1.86 -15.08
N ILE A 51 7.45 1.54 -14.00
CA ILE A 51 7.27 2.43 -12.84
C ILE A 51 8.52 2.45 -11.94
N ALA A 52 9.18 1.32 -11.77
CA ALA A 52 10.31 1.16 -10.85
C ALA A 52 11.42 2.22 -11.02
N PRO A 53 11.92 2.52 -12.23
CA PRO A 53 12.93 3.56 -12.42
C PRO A 53 12.39 4.97 -12.14
N VAL A 54 11.10 5.22 -12.40
CA VAL A 54 10.46 6.53 -12.12
C VAL A 54 10.41 6.79 -10.62
N LYS A 55 10.11 5.75 -9.83
CA LYS A 55 10.00 5.83 -8.37
C LYS A 55 11.31 5.48 -7.66
N LYS A 56 12.37 5.09 -8.39
CA LYS A 56 13.68 4.69 -7.86
C LYS A 56 13.62 3.55 -6.84
N VAL A 57 12.76 2.58 -7.12
CA VAL A 57 12.57 1.37 -6.30
C VAL A 57 12.72 0.13 -7.18
N LYS A 58 12.80 -1.05 -6.57
CA LYS A 58 12.81 -2.31 -7.32
C LYS A 58 11.38 -2.71 -7.72
N PRO A 59 11.16 -3.39 -8.86
CA PRO A 59 9.83 -3.83 -9.27
C PRO A 59 9.12 -4.72 -8.24
N GLU A 60 9.87 -5.55 -7.53
CA GLU A 60 9.35 -6.43 -6.47
C GLU A 60 8.82 -5.67 -5.24
N ASN A 61 9.25 -4.45 -5.03
CA ASN A 61 8.73 -3.60 -3.96
C ASN A 61 7.38 -2.96 -4.29
N ILE A 62 6.89 -3.09 -5.53
CA ILE A 62 5.70 -2.40 -6.01
C ILE A 62 4.49 -3.34 -5.97
N PHE A 63 3.44 -2.92 -5.29
CA PHE A 63 2.08 -3.40 -5.49
C PHE A 63 1.28 -2.32 -6.22
N LEU A 64 0.50 -2.71 -7.23
CA LEU A 64 -0.36 -1.82 -8.00
C LEU A 64 -1.82 -2.14 -7.70
N GLY A 65 -2.59 -1.12 -7.35
CA GLY A 65 -4.01 -1.23 -7.03
C GLY A 65 -4.89 -0.24 -7.80
N ASN A 66 -6.18 -0.45 -7.70
CA ASN A 66 -7.22 0.41 -8.26
C ASN A 66 -7.36 1.71 -7.43
N GLY A 67 -6.38 2.61 -7.60
CA GLY A 67 -6.15 3.73 -6.70
C GLY A 67 -5.48 3.30 -5.39
N SER A 68 -5.08 4.26 -4.56
CA SER A 68 -4.52 3.97 -3.23
C SER A 68 -5.57 3.38 -2.27
N ASP A 69 -6.87 3.59 -2.52
CA ASP A 69 -7.95 3.08 -1.70
C ASP A 69 -7.95 1.54 -1.62
N GLU A 70 -7.65 0.85 -2.74
CA GLU A 70 -7.50 -0.60 -2.72
C GLU A 70 -6.31 -1.05 -1.87
N ALA A 71 -5.20 -0.33 -1.94
CA ALA A 71 -4.04 -0.63 -1.10
C ALA A 71 -4.35 -0.41 0.39
N ILE A 72 -5.13 0.62 0.74
CA ILE A 72 -5.60 0.85 2.11
C ILE A 72 -6.45 -0.33 2.59
N ASP A 73 -7.46 -0.76 1.83
CA ASP A 73 -8.31 -1.90 2.22
C ASP A 73 -7.52 -3.19 2.36
N LEU A 74 -6.58 -3.44 1.44
CA LEU A 74 -5.76 -4.66 1.47
C LEU A 74 -4.84 -4.76 2.69
N VAL A 75 -4.28 -3.67 3.20
CA VAL A 75 -3.44 -3.74 4.40
C VAL A 75 -4.28 -4.08 5.64
N TYR A 76 -5.54 -3.65 5.74
CA TYR A 76 -6.45 -4.11 6.78
C TYR A 76 -6.68 -5.61 6.70
N ARG A 77 -7.05 -6.11 5.52
CA ARG A 77 -7.31 -7.54 5.30
C ARG A 77 -6.09 -8.43 5.54
N ALA A 78 -4.90 -7.94 5.17
CA ALA A 78 -3.66 -8.70 5.29
C ALA A 78 -3.13 -8.76 6.72
N PHE A 79 -3.27 -7.69 7.48
CA PHE A 79 -2.55 -7.53 8.74
C PHE A 79 -3.43 -7.48 9.99
N CYS A 80 -4.74 -7.19 9.86
CA CYS A 80 -5.65 -7.07 10.98
C CYS A 80 -6.61 -8.27 11.07
N ARG A 81 -6.97 -8.65 12.29
CA ARG A 81 -8.02 -9.62 12.59
C ARG A 81 -9.30 -8.86 12.91
N PRO A 82 -10.40 -9.09 12.18
CA PRO A 82 -11.69 -8.47 12.46
C PRO A 82 -12.14 -8.68 13.92
N GLY A 83 -12.71 -7.67 14.53
CA GLY A 83 -13.23 -7.70 15.89
C GLY A 83 -12.17 -7.86 17.00
N VAL A 84 -10.87 -7.87 16.68
CA VAL A 84 -9.78 -8.10 17.65
C VAL A 84 -8.70 -7.03 17.59
N ASP A 85 -8.21 -6.74 16.39
CA ASP A 85 -7.09 -5.83 16.20
C ASP A 85 -7.58 -4.39 16.00
N ASN A 86 -6.67 -3.45 16.21
CA ASN A 86 -6.93 -2.03 16.02
C ASN A 86 -5.84 -1.37 15.20
N VAL A 87 -6.17 -0.17 14.73
CA VAL A 87 -5.25 0.72 14.05
C VAL A 87 -5.31 2.12 14.66
N VAL A 88 -4.22 2.84 14.54
CA VAL A 88 -4.10 4.22 15.01
C VAL A 88 -3.84 5.14 13.82
N ALA A 89 -4.48 6.29 13.79
CA ALA A 89 -4.23 7.33 12.81
C ALA A 89 -4.30 8.72 13.45
N ILE A 90 -3.63 9.67 12.84
CA ILE A 90 -3.78 11.08 13.17
C ILE A 90 -5.19 11.57 12.78
N ASP A 91 -5.69 12.62 13.45
CA ASP A 91 -6.98 13.23 13.14
C ASP A 91 -6.88 14.78 13.27
N PRO A 92 -7.34 15.57 12.27
CA PRO A 92 -7.98 15.14 11.03
C PRO A 92 -7.00 14.56 10.00
N THR A 93 -7.45 13.56 9.25
CA THR A 93 -6.72 12.96 8.13
C THR A 93 -7.68 12.38 7.08
N TYR A 94 -7.15 11.66 6.09
CA TYR A 94 -7.93 11.09 4.99
C TYR A 94 -8.96 10.07 5.49
N GLY A 95 -10.23 10.32 5.18
CA GLY A 95 -11.36 9.57 5.74
C GLY A 95 -11.44 8.10 5.36
N MET A 96 -10.81 7.68 4.25
CA MET A 96 -10.83 6.28 3.82
C MET A 96 -10.15 5.33 4.80
N TYR A 97 -9.22 5.79 5.63
CA TYR A 97 -8.64 4.92 6.66
C TYR A 97 -9.71 4.43 7.63
N GLN A 98 -10.58 5.34 8.09
CA GLN A 98 -11.68 4.98 8.98
C GLN A 98 -12.73 4.11 8.26
N VAL A 99 -13.10 4.48 7.03
CA VAL A 99 -14.07 3.69 6.24
C VAL A 99 -13.58 2.25 6.06
N CYS A 100 -12.32 2.06 5.68
CA CYS A 100 -11.75 0.71 5.52
C CYS A 100 -11.66 -0.05 6.86
N ALA A 101 -11.38 0.63 7.98
CA ALA A 101 -11.43 0.02 9.30
C ALA A 101 -12.83 -0.51 9.63
N GLU A 102 -13.86 0.32 9.43
CA GLU A 102 -15.26 -0.04 9.68
C GLU A 102 -15.72 -1.21 8.80
N VAL A 103 -15.37 -1.20 7.50
CA VAL A 103 -15.70 -2.29 6.57
C VAL A 103 -15.04 -3.62 6.97
N ASN A 104 -13.84 -3.56 7.52
CA ASN A 104 -13.08 -4.74 7.94
C ASN A 104 -13.28 -5.13 9.42
N ASP A 105 -14.23 -4.48 10.13
CA ASP A 105 -14.50 -4.70 11.57
C ASP A 105 -13.22 -4.58 12.43
N VAL A 106 -12.44 -3.49 12.19
CA VAL A 106 -11.21 -3.17 12.91
C VAL A 106 -11.39 -1.86 13.67
N GLU A 107 -11.05 -1.85 14.96
CA GLU A 107 -11.14 -0.63 15.78
C GLU A 107 -10.21 0.46 15.23
N TYR A 108 -10.77 1.66 15.01
CA TYR A 108 -10.03 2.83 14.51
C TYR A 108 -9.84 3.86 15.63
N ARG A 109 -8.59 4.08 16.03
CA ARG A 109 -8.21 5.02 17.08
C ARG A 109 -7.64 6.29 16.50
N LYS A 110 -8.13 7.43 16.98
CA LYS A 110 -7.75 8.76 16.52
C LYS A 110 -6.82 9.44 17.50
N VAL A 111 -5.74 10.00 17.00
CA VAL A 111 -4.84 10.89 17.76
C VAL A 111 -4.92 12.29 17.16
N LEU A 112 -5.48 13.21 17.94
CA LEU A 112 -5.67 14.59 17.47
C LEU A 112 -4.32 15.27 17.21
N LEU A 113 -4.21 15.92 16.06
CA LEU A 113 -3.11 16.83 15.77
C LEU A 113 -3.17 18.05 16.70
N ASP A 114 -2.05 18.72 16.90
CA ASP A 114 -1.96 19.96 17.65
C ASP A 114 -2.48 21.17 16.84
N GLU A 115 -2.34 22.36 17.39
CA GLU A 115 -2.76 23.63 16.76
C GLU A 115 -1.99 23.95 15.46
N ASN A 116 -0.81 23.35 15.26
CA ASN A 116 0.02 23.47 14.06
C ASN A 116 -0.18 22.30 13.12
N TYR A 117 -1.19 21.47 13.35
CA TYR A 117 -1.44 20.24 12.62
C TYR A 117 -0.26 19.27 12.61
N GLN A 118 0.46 19.19 13.74
CA GLN A 118 1.55 18.24 13.95
C GLN A 118 1.16 17.21 15.03
N PHE A 119 1.91 16.11 15.05
CA PHE A 119 1.80 15.08 16.09
C PHE A 119 3.16 14.87 16.75
N THR A 120 3.17 14.18 17.89
CA THR A 120 4.39 13.64 18.47
C THR A 120 4.32 12.12 18.50
N ALA A 121 5.44 11.45 18.27
CA ALA A 121 5.54 10.00 18.33
C ALA A 121 5.05 9.45 19.67
N ASP A 122 5.38 10.11 20.78
CA ASP A 122 4.95 9.70 22.12
C ASP A 122 3.43 9.66 22.26
N ARG A 123 2.71 10.68 21.76
CA ARG A 123 1.24 10.71 21.82
C ARG A 123 0.62 9.64 20.92
N LEU A 124 1.22 9.42 19.75
CA LEU A 124 0.75 8.43 18.80
C LEU A 124 0.95 7.00 19.35
N LEU A 125 2.13 6.72 19.90
CA LEU A 125 2.47 5.44 20.50
C LEU A 125 1.67 5.17 21.79
N ALA A 126 1.35 6.18 22.56
CA ALA A 126 0.48 6.03 23.74
C ALA A 126 -0.95 5.55 23.41
N ALA A 127 -1.40 5.71 22.15
CA ALA A 127 -2.68 5.19 21.68
C ALA A 127 -2.61 3.75 21.19
N THR A 128 -1.42 3.13 21.14
CA THR A 128 -1.21 1.76 20.68
C THR A 128 -1.26 0.76 21.83
N ASP A 129 -1.56 -0.49 21.49
CA ASP A 129 -1.49 -1.64 22.39
C ASP A 129 -1.03 -2.91 21.62
N ASP A 130 -1.04 -4.07 22.27
CA ASP A 130 -0.62 -5.35 21.67
C ASP A 130 -1.46 -5.77 20.45
N ASN A 131 -2.68 -5.24 20.34
CA ASN A 131 -3.58 -5.48 19.21
C ASN A 131 -3.44 -4.44 18.10
N THR A 132 -2.65 -3.40 18.29
CA THR A 132 -2.41 -2.40 17.25
C THR A 132 -1.51 -2.99 16.17
N LYS A 133 -1.99 -3.03 14.92
CA LYS A 133 -1.25 -3.61 13.78
C LYS A 133 -0.75 -2.57 12.81
N LEU A 134 -1.48 -1.49 12.64
CA LEU A 134 -1.16 -0.44 11.67
C LEU A 134 -1.22 0.93 12.33
N ILE A 135 -0.31 1.81 11.90
CA ILE A 135 -0.38 3.25 12.11
C ILE A 135 -0.46 3.92 10.74
N PHE A 136 -1.41 4.85 10.55
CA PHE A 136 -1.52 5.64 9.33
C PHE A 136 -1.09 7.08 9.55
N LEU A 137 -0.15 7.54 8.71
CA LEU A 137 0.36 8.90 8.66
C LEU A 137 0.25 9.42 7.23
N CYS A 138 -0.55 10.46 6.99
CA CYS A 138 -0.67 11.10 5.68
C CYS A 138 0.25 12.32 5.64
N SER A 139 1.22 12.34 4.72
CA SER A 139 2.18 13.45 4.61
C SER A 139 2.63 13.69 3.17
N PRO A 140 2.32 14.85 2.58
CA PRO A 140 1.47 15.93 3.10
C PRO A 140 0.07 15.49 3.45
N ASN A 141 -0.49 16.01 4.56
CA ASN A 141 -1.76 15.56 5.09
C ASN A 141 -2.97 16.12 4.32
N ASN A 142 -3.98 15.33 4.14
CA ASN A 142 -5.29 15.74 3.67
C ASN A 142 -6.29 15.65 4.86
N PRO A 143 -6.95 16.74 5.31
CA PRO A 143 -7.19 17.98 4.56
C PRO A 143 -6.28 19.16 4.93
N THR A 144 -5.34 19.03 5.84
CA THR A 144 -4.61 20.17 6.43
C THR A 144 -3.53 20.76 5.50
N GLY A 145 -3.05 19.97 4.53
CA GLY A 145 -2.13 20.42 3.47
C GLY A 145 -0.66 20.56 3.89
N ASN A 146 -0.35 20.39 5.15
CA ASN A 146 1.03 20.47 5.67
C ASN A 146 1.74 19.12 5.61
N ALA A 147 3.06 19.15 5.49
CA ALA A 147 3.89 17.98 5.76
C ALA A 147 3.99 17.75 7.28
N LEU A 148 3.98 16.49 7.67
CA LEU A 148 4.23 16.09 9.05
C LEU A 148 5.73 16.15 9.37
N ASP A 149 6.05 16.35 10.65
CA ASP A 149 7.43 16.34 11.12
C ASP A 149 8.10 14.99 10.86
N ARG A 150 9.19 15.03 10.09
CA ARG A 150 9.89 13.82 9.66
C ARG A 150 10.55 13.08 10.82
N GLU A 151 11.11 13.80 11.79
CA GLU A 151 11.77 13.19 12.96
C GLU A 151 10.75 12.42 13.81
N GLU A 152 9.54 12.94 13.96
CA GLU A 152 8.48 12.26 14.68
C GLU A 152 7.96 11.03 13.93
N MET A 153 7.91 11.07 12.59
CA MET A 153 7.60 9.88 11.77
C MET A 153 8.69 8.81 11.89
N GLU A 154 9.98 9.19 11.86
CA GLU A 154 11.11 8.27 12.01
C GLU A 154 11.18 7.66 13.43
N LYS A 155 10.87 8.43 14.47
CA LYS A 155 10.72 7.92 15.84
C LYS A 155 9.59 6.89 15.93
N THR A 156 8.45 7.17 15.29
CA THR A 156 7.33 6.23 15.23
C THR A 156 7.72 4.93 14.54
N LEU A 157 8.37 5.00 13.38
CA LEU A 157 8.88 3.84 12.65
C LEU A 157 9.84 2.99 13.50
N SER A 158 10.70 3.65 14.26
CA SER A 158 11.71 2.97 15.07
C SER A 158 11.15 2.31 16.33
N ALA A 159 10.10 2.88 16.92
CA ALA A 159 9.55 2.42 18.19
C ALA A 159 8.37 1.45 18.04
N PHE A 160 7.57 1.58 16.99
CA PHE A 160 6.40 0.76 16.78
C PHE A 160 6.75 -0.62 16.20
N GLN A 161 6.19 -1.68 16.80
CA GLN A 161 6.47 -3.05 16.38
C GLN A 161 5.54 -3.57 15.28
N GLY A 162 4.47 -2.85 14.97
CA GLY A 162 3.57 -3.12 13.83
C GLY A 162 4.03 -2.35 12.58
N LEU A 163 3.17 -2.27 11.58
CA LEU A 163 3.46 -1.57 10.32
C LEU A 163 3.05 -0.10 10.39
N VAL A 164 3.90 0.77 9.88
CA VAL A 164 3.60 2.19 9.70
C VAL A 164 3.37 2.46 8.22
N VAL A 165 2.19 2.92 7.90
CA VAL A 165 1.80 3.34 6.55
C VAL A 165 1.97 4.85 6.45
N ILE A 166 2.88 5.29 5.59
CA ILE A 166 3.04 6.70 5.23
C ILE A 166 2.37 6.92 3.88
N ASP A 167 1.27 7.64 3.90
CA ASP A 167 0.53 7.98 2.68
C ASP A 167 1.08 9.26 2.08
N GLU A 168 1.79 9.10 0.98
CA GLU A 168 2.43 10.14 0.19
C GLU A 168 1.65 10.51 -1.07
N ALA A 169 0.31 10.41 -1.06
CA ALA A 169 -0.50 10.75 -2.22
C ALA A 169 -0.26 12.18 -2.75
N TYR A 170 0.27 13.05 -1.92
CA TYR A 170 0.55 14.45 -2.22
C TYR A 170 2.05 14.80 -2.19
N SER A 171 2.95 13.82 -2.11
CA SER A 171 4.41 14.07 -2.00
C SER A 171 4.99 14.84 -3.18
N ASP A 172 4.45 14.65 -4.39
CA ASP A 172 4.91 15.39 -5.57
C ASP A 172 4.65 16.92 -5.50
N PHE A 173 3.87 17.40 -4.52
CA PHE A 173 3.66 18.83 -4.22
C PHE A 173 4.53 19.36 -3.09
N SER A 174 5.42 18.54 -2.54
CA SER A 174 6.27 18.86 -1.39
C SER A 174 7.74 18.77 -1.76
N ASP A 175 8.56 19.67 -1.21
CA ASP A 175 10.02 19.61 -1.31
C ASP A 175 10.64 18.61 -0.30
N ALA A 176 9.84 18.06 0.61
CA ALA A 176 10.32 17.09 1.58
C ALA A 176 10.73 15.76 0.90
N PRO A 177 11.85 15.15 1.30
CA PRO A 177 12.26 13.87 0.75
C PRO A 177 11.23 12.77 1.02
N SER A 178 10.90 11.98 0.01
CA SER A 178 10.00 10.84 0.14
C SER A 178 10.60 9.75 1.04
N PHE A 179 9.75 9.09 1.83
CA PHE A 179 10.11 7.90 2.60
C PHE A 179 10.40 6.66 1.72
N LEU A 180 10.16 6.73 0.42
CA LEU A 180 10.63 5.70 -0.52
C LEU A 180 12.13 5.46 -0.44
N LEU A 181 12.91 6.50 -0.12
CA LEU A 181 14.36 6.41 0.04
C LEU A 181 14.77 5.64 1.30
N ASP A 182 13.84 5.42 2.21
CA ASP A 182 14.06 4.78 3.50
C ASP A 182 13.42 3.39 3.61
N LEU A 183 12.83 2.86 2.53
CA LEU A 183 12.19 1.55 2.51
C LEU A 183 13.12 0.42 3.00
N GLU A 184 14.41 0.46 2.60
CA GLU A 184 15.37 -0.56 3.01
C GLU A 184 15.85 -0.39 4.47
N LYS A 185 15.67 0.80 5.06
CA LYS A 185 16.05 1.08 6.45
C LYS A 185 15.01 0.62 7.46
N HIS A 186 13.73 0.63 7.05
CA HIS A 186 12.59 0.36 7.92
C HIS A 186 11.76 -0.81 7.38
N PRO A 187 11.96 -2.03 7.88
CA PRO A 187 11.24 -3.21 7.39
C PRO A 187 9.74 -3.19 7.70
N ASN A 188 9.31 -2.30 8.58
CA ASN A 188 7.92 -2.06 8.95
C ASN A 188 7.28 -0.86 8.24
N LEU A 189 7.95 -0.26 7.25
CA LEU A 189 7.46 0.86 6.49
C LEU A 189 6.67 0.39 5.25
N ILE A 190 5.49 0.97 5.08
CA ILE A 190 4.72 0.91 3.83
C ILE A 190 4.54 2.35 3.35
N VAL A 191 4.82 2.62 2.08
CA VAL A 191 4.57 3.94 1.47
C VAL A 191 3.47 3.81 0.43
N PHE A 192 2.42 4.63 0.55
CA PHE A 192 1.40 4.75 -0.49
C PHE A 192 1.67 5.96 -1.37
N GLN A 193 1.49 5.78 -2.68
CA GLN A 193 1.51 6.86 -3.65
C GLN A 193 0.41 6.65 -4.70
N THR A 194 0.13 7.67 -5.49
CA THR A 194 -0.89 7.60 -6.54
C THR A 194 -0.53 8.45 -7.75
N PHE A 195 -0.98 8.03 -8.92
CA PHE A 195 -0.95 8.85 -10.13
C PHE A 195 -2.17 9.76 -10.28
N SER A 196 -3.12 9.69 -9.35
CA SER A 196 -4.38 10.43 -9.41
C SER A 196 -4.24 11.94 -9.17
N LYS A 197 -3.20 12.40 -8.46
CA LYS A 197 -3.05 13.77 -7.98
C LYS A 197 -2.13 14.57 -8.91
N ALA A 198 -0.88 14.76 -8.57
CA ALA A 198 0.07 15.59 -9.34
C ALA A 198 0.24 15.12 -10.79
N TRP A 199 0.16 13.82 -11.04
CA TRP A 199 0.27 13.26 -12.39
C TRP A 199 -0.98 13.44 -13.27
N GLY A 200 -2.09 13.92 -12.71
CA GLY A 200 -3.33 14.19 -13.44
C GLY A 200 -4.03 12.94 -14.00
N CYS A 201 -3.72 11.75 -13.48
CA CYS A 201 -4.17 10.46 -14.02
C CYS A 201 -5.26 9.80 -13.16
N ALA A 202 -6.16 10.59 -12.56
CA ALA A 202 -7.20 10.05 -11.66
C ALA A 202 -8.11 9.01 -12.32
N ALA A 203 -8.40 9.16 -13.60
CA ALA A 203 -9.32 8.27 -14.34
C ALA A 203 -8.76 6.87 -14.58
N ILE A 204 -7.42 6.70 -14.63
CA ILE A 204 -6.81 5.38 -14.85
C ILE A 204 -6.77 4.52 -13.59
N ARG A 205 -7.13 5.06 -12.44
CA ARG A 205 -7.22 4.35 -11.16
C ARG A 205 -5.93 3.61 -10.77
N LEU A 206 -4.76 4.24 -10.93
CA LEU A 206 -3.47 3.64 -10.60
C LEU A 206 -2.93 4.19 -9.27
N GLY A 207 -2.96 3.34 -8.25
CA GLY A 207 -2.36 3.56 -6.94
C GLY A 207 -1.20 2.61 -6.70
N LEU A 208 -0.28 3.01 -5.85
CA LEU A 208 0.94 2.29 -5.51
C LEU A 208 0.98 2.03 -4.01
N SER A 209 1.31 0.80 -3.63
CA SER A 209 1.82 0.48 -2.30
C SER A 209 3.26 -0.02 -2.46
N LEU A 210 4.18 0.62 -1.76
CA LEU A 210 5.60 0.33 -1.85
C LEU A 210 6.07 -0.17 -0.49
N ILE A 211 6.61 -1.38 -0.49
CA ILE A 211 6.95 -2.09 0.73
C ILE A 211 8.26 -2.85 0.56
N HIS A 212 9.05 -2.94 1.61
CA HIS A 212 10.23 -3.79 1.64
C HIS A 212 9.82 -5.25 1.85
N ILE A 213 9.36 -5.93 0.80
CA ILE A 213 9.13 -7.38 0.83
C ILE A 213 10.05 -8.02 -0.20
N SER A 214 10.92 -8.89 0.27
CA SER A 214 11.87 -9.64 -0.55
C SER A 214 11.27 -10.89 -1.21
N GLU A 215 9.95 -11.14 -1.10
CA GLU A 215 9.30 -12.32 -1.68
C GLU A 215 8.11 -11.95 -2.56
N PRO A 216 8.25 -12.08 -3.89
CA PRO A 216 7.18 -11.78 -4.86
C PRO A 216 6.00 -12.77 -4.83
N THR A 217 6.10 -13.86 -4.09
CA THR A 217 5.13 -14.96 -4.10
C THR A 217 3.92 -14.76 -3.22
N ARG A 218 3.79 -13.64 -2.50
CA ARG A 218 2.74 -13.49 -1.47
C ARG A 218 1.80 -12.32 -1.64
N HIS A 219 1.77 -11.71 -2.80
CA HIS A 219 0.61 -10.92 -3.14
C HIS A 219 -0.55 -11.89 -3.34
N ALA A 220 -1.29 -12.13 -2.26
CA ALA A 220 -2.53 -12.85 -2.36
C ALA A 220 -3.36 -12.17 -3.44
N GLN A 221 -3.56 -12.86 -4.54
CA GLN A 221 -4.56 -12.49 -5.52
C GLN A 221 -5.90 -12.61 -4.78
N ILE A 222 -6.37 -11.52 -4.21
CA ILE A 222 -7.75 -11.39 -3.79
C ILE A 222 -8.46 -10.82 -5.00
N SER A 223 -8.84 -11.68 -5.90
CA SER A 223 -9.83 -11.42 -6.95
C SER A 223 -11.17 -11.94 -6.49
#